data_d479b445dede3972412e34bed13fbde9
#
_entry.id   d479b445dede3972412e34bed13fbde9
#
_cell.length_a   1.000
_cell.length_b   1.000
_cell.length_c   1.000
_cell.angle_alpha   90.00
_cell.angle_beta   90.00
_cell.angle_gamma   90.00
#
_symmetry.space_group_name_H-M   'P 1'
#
loop_
_entity.id
_entity.type
_entity.pdbx_description
1 polymer ?
#
loop_
_entity_poly.entity_id
_entity_poly.type
_entity_poly.pdbx_seq_one_letter_code
_entity_poly.pdbx_strand_id
1 'polypeptide(L)'
;MATSFDTIPHSDLLKSVARRIVDRRVLRLIKLWLKAPIEERDEEGRRRMSGGKRSTCGTPQGGVASPMLANIYMNRFLKHWRLTARGEAFRAHVVSYADDFVILSSGHANEALAWTKSVMTRLGLTINEVKTSVKDARTESFDFLGYTFGPHRYRKDGHWYLGASPSKKSVQQLKTKVGELLVPGNQGTWPTVRDQLNRLLHGWSAYFSYGTRLSAYRAIDNHVYDHVRHFLVRRHKVQGRGTRCFSREHVFGGLGVLHLRRVHIGPPP
;
A
#
# COMPACT_ATOMS: atom_id res chain seq x y z
N MET A 1 5.19 11.10 3.14
CA MET A 1 4.23 12.24 3.13
C MET A 1 2.95 11.75 2.49
N ALA A 2 1.81 12.17 2.99
CA ALA A 2 0.50 11.90 2.39
C ALA A 2 -0.22 13.25 2.17
N THR A 3 -0.95 13.36 1.08
CA THR A 3 -1.77 14.54 0.76
C THR A 3 -3.24 14.17 0.85
N SER A 4 -4.08 15.13 1.24
CA SER A 4 -5.53 14.95 1.16
C SER A 4 -6.02 15.46 -0.20
N PHE A 5 -6.64 14.57 -0.97
CA PHE A 5 -7.29 14.96 -2.23
C PHE A 5 -8.67 15.60 -2.03
N ASP A 6 -9.13 15.63 -0.79
CA ASP A 6 -10.41 16.27 -0.45
C ASP A 6 -10.36 17.79 -0.55
N THR A 7 -9.16 18.37 -0.63
CA THR A 7 -8.96 19.83 -0.72
C THR A 7 -8.66 20.33 -2.13
N ILE A 8 -8.55 19.45 -3.14
CA ILE A 8 -8.24 19.85 -4.52
C ILE A 8 -9.30 20.82 -5.06
N PRO A 9 -8.94 22.07 -5.43
CA PRO A 9 -9.89 23.02 -5.99
C PRO A 9 -10.41 22.55 -7.35
N HIS A 10 -11.74 22.41 -7.51
CA HIS A 10 -12.34 21.94 -8.77
C HIS A 10 -11.98 22.81 -9.98
N SER A 11 -11.88 24.15 -9.80
CA SER A 11 -11.49 25.07 -10.86
C SER A 11 -10.10 24.77 -11.42
N ASP A 12 -9.14 24.53 -10.54
CA ASP A 12 -7.75 24.28 -10.92
C ASP A 12 -7.52 22.85 -11.42
N LEU A 13 -8.28 21.90 -10.87
CA LEU A 13 -8.32 20.54 -11.39
C LEU A 13 -8.82 20.54 -12.84
N LEU A 14 -9.96 21.19 -13.11
CA LEU A 14 -10.53 21.28 -14.46
C LEU A 14 -9.59 22.00 -15.43
N LYS A 15 -8.89 23.07 -15.02
CA LYS A 15 -7.84 23.70 -15.83
C LYS A 15 -6.71 22.72 -16.16
N SER A 16 -6.34 21.86 -15.22
CA SER A 16 -5.29 20.86 -15.41
C SER A 16 -5.70 19.75 -16.38
N VAL A 17 -6.98 19.32 -16.29
CA VAL A 17 -7.59 18.35 -17.20
C VAL A 17 -7.74 18.92 -18.60
N ALA A 18 -8.19 20.18 -18.73
CA ALA A 18 -8.40 20.85 -20.02
C ALA A 18 -7.13 21.05 -20.84
N ARG A 19 -5.94 20.95 -20.22
CA ARG A 19 -4.66 20.93 -20.93
C ARG A 19 -4.40 19.63 -21.71
N ARG A 20 -5.17 18.58 -21.43
CA ARG A 20 -5.03 17.23 -22.02
C ARG A 20 -6.26 16.81 -22.81
N ILE A 21 -7.42 17.27 -22.42
CA ILE A 21 -8.72 16.93 -23.01
C ILE A 21 -9.32 18.20 -23.61
N VAL A 22 -9.43 18.23 -24.95
CA VAL A 22 -10.01 19.35 -25.68
C VAL A 22 -11.53 19.26 -25.76
N ASP A 23 -12.09 18.06 -25.70
CA ASP A 23 -13.53 17.84 -25.81
C ASP A 23 -14.30 18.45 -24.62
N ARG A 24 -15.10 19.46 -24.95
CA ARG A 24 -15.94 20.18 -23.98
C ARG A 24 -17.01 19.30 -23.34
N ARG A 25 -17.49 18.25 -24.04
CA ARG A 25 -18.49 17.32 -23.50
C ARG A 25 -17.89 16.47 -22.39
N VAL A 26 -16.66 15.96 -22.60
CA VAL A 26 -15.93 15.22 -21.58
C VAL A 26 -15.60 16.10 -20.38
N LEU A 27 -15.15 17.34 -20.59
CA LEU A 27 -14.89 18.28 -19.49
C LEU A 27 -16.17 18.59 -18.69
N ARG A 28 -17.34 18.70 -19.38
CA ARG A 28 -18.64 18.86 -18.72
C ARG A 28 -19.01 17.64 -17.87
N LEU A 29 -18.79 16.43 -18.37
CA LEU A 29 -19.03 15.19 -17.60
C LEU A 29 -18.16 15.13 -16.34
N ILE A 30 -16.86 15.41 -16.46
CA ILE A 30 -15.96 15.46 -15.29
C ILE A 30 -16.45 16.49 -14.28
N LYS A 31 -16.85 17.67 -14.73
CA LYS A 31 -17.44 18.69 -13.84
C LYS A 31 -18.70 18.20 -13.13
N LEU A 32 -19.55 17.44 -13.81
CA LEU A 32 -20.76 16.85 -13.21
C LEU A 32 -20.39 15.79 -12.17
N TRP A 33 -19.41 14.93 -12.43
CA TRP A 33 -18.92 13.94 -11.46
C TRP A 33 -18.36 14.58 -10.19
N LEU A 34 -17.55 15.64 -10.34
CA LEU A 34 -17.02 16.38 -9.19
C LEU A 34 -18.10 17.06 -8.34
N LYS A 35 -19.27 17.33 -8.94
CA LYS A 35 -20.42 17.96 -8.29
C LYS A 35 -21.56 16.98 -7.96
N ALA A 36 -21.34 15.69 -8.19
CA ALA A 36 -22.33 14.69 -7.82
C ALA A 36 -22.43 14.58 -6.29
N PRO A 37 -23.62 14.41 -5.75
CA PRO A 37 -23.78 14.07 -4.34
C PRO A 37 -23.23 12.67 -4.08
N ILE A 38 -22.57 12.49 -2.94
CA ILE A 38 -21.96 11.24 -2.51
C ILE A 38 -22.78 10.70 -1.36
N GLU A 39 -23.28 9.47 -1.48
CA GLU A 39 -23.90 8.74 -0.37
C GLU A 39 -22.83 7.89 0.31
N GLU A 40 -22.53 8.18 1.56
CA GLU A 40 -21.69 7.38 2.42
C GLU A 40 -22.55 6.63 3.42
N ARG A 41 -22.20 5.38 3.72
CA ARG A 41 -22.83 4.60 4.80
C ARG A 41 -21.79 4.40 5.88
N ASP A 42 -22.16 4.77 7.12
CA ASP A 42 -21.33 4.44 8.27
C ASP A 42 -21.39 2.95 8.62
N GLU A 43 -20.59 2.53 9.59
CA GLU A 43 -20.54 1.13 10.04
C GLU A 43 -21.90 0.66 10.61
N GLU A 44 -22.77 1.59 11.03
CA GLU A 44 -24.12 1.32 11.51
C GLU A 44 -25.18 1.35 10.39
N GLY A 45 -24.78 1.54 9.13
CA GLY A 45 -25.65 1.54 7.96
C GLY A 45 -26.42 2.85 7.74
N ARG A 46 -26.16 3.92 8.50
CA ARG A 46 -26.79 5.23 8.35
C ARG A 46 -26.25 5.93 7.11
N ARG A 47 -27.13 6.51 6.33
CA ARG A 47 -26.79 7.25 5.12
C ARG A 47 -26.37 8.67 5.46
N ARG A 48 -25.19 9.07 5.02
CA ARG A 48 -24.72 10.44 5.08
C ARG A 48 -24.50 10.94 3.64
N MET A 49 -25.09 12.09 3.34
CA MET A 49 -24.89 12.75 2.03
C MET A 49 -23.81 13.81 2.16
N SER A 50 -22.79 13.73 1.29
CA SER A 50 -21.73 14.74 1.18
C SER A 50 -21.57 15.21 -0.27
N GLY A 51 -20.81 16.29 -0.51
CA GLY A 51 -20.61 16.84 -1.86
C GLY A 51 -21.82 17.58 -2.41
N GLY A 52 -22.08 17.44 -3.71
CA GLY A 52 -23.20 18.05 -4.40
C GLY A 52 -22.86 19.37 -5.12
N LYS A 53 -23.88 20.07 -5.64
CA LYS A 53 -23.75 21.26 -6.52
C LYS A 53 -22.91 22.39 -5.93
N ARG A 54 -22.90 22.53 -4.60
CA ARG A 54 -22.14 23.57 -3.87
C ARG A 54 -20.68 23.19 -3.61
N SER A 55 -20.29 21.93 -3.83
CA SER A 55 -18.91 21.50 -3.64
C SER A 55 -17.99 22.22 -4.63
N THR A 56 -16.93 22.82 -4.10
CA THR A 56 -15.89 23.55 -4.86
C THR A 56 -14.53 22.89 -4.83
N CYS A 57 -14.36 21.85 -4.00
CA CYS A 57 -13.11 21.12 -3.82
C CYS A 57 -13.36 19.64 -3.58
N GLY A 58 -12.28 18.87 -3.69
CA GLY A 58 -12.24 17.44 -3.44
C GLY A 58 -12.60 16.58 -4.65
N THR A 59 -12.22 15.30 -4.55
CA THR A 59 -12.65 14.26 -5.48
C THR A 59 -13.40 13.18 -4.70
N PRO A 60 -14.53 12.63 -5.24
CA PRO A 60 -15.31 11.62 -4.55
C PRO A 60 -14.45 10.42 -4.12
N GLN A 61 -14.41 10.09 -2.83
CA GLN A 61 -13.74 8.90 -2.35
C GLN A 61 -14.44 7.65 -2.90
N GLY A 62 -13.66 6.67 -3.40
CA GLY A 62 -14.21 5.49 -4.05
C GLY A 62 -14.69 5.68 -5.50
N GLY A 63 -14.67 6.90 -6.03
CA GLY A 63 -14.99 7.16 -7.43
C GLY A 63 -13.92 6.60 -8.38
N VAL A 64 -14.32 5.89 -9.44
CA VAL A 64 -13.42 5.24 -10.42
C VAL A 64 -12.45 6.23 -11.07
N ALA A 65 -12.88 7.46 -11.35
CA ALA A 65 -12.04 8.49 -11.98
C ALA A 65 -11.21 9.30 -10.97
N SER A 66 -11.52 9.24 -9.68
CA SER A 66 -10.88 10.07 -8.65
C SER A 66 -9.36 9.90 -8.56
N PRO A 67 -8.80 8.68 -8.58
CA PRO A 67 -7.34 8.49 -8.55
C PRO A 67 -6.63 9.12 -9.77
N MET A 68 -7.25 9.00 -10.95
CA MET A 68 -6.70 9.59 -12.17
C MET A 68 -6.72 11.12 -12.12
N LEU A 69 -7.83 11.71 -11.68
CA LEU A 69 -7.96 13.17 -11.53
C LEU A 69 -6.99 13.71 -10.51
N ALA A 70 -6.83 13.03 -9.38
CA ALA A 70 -5.86 13.36 -8.34
C ALA A 70 -4.42 13.32 -8.88
N ASN A 71 -4.06 12.28 -9.64
CA ASN A 71 -2.74 12.17 -10.27
C ASN A 71 -2.49 13.28 -11.31
N ILE A 72 -3.52 13.65 -12.10
CA ILE A 72 -3.41 14.77 -13.03
C ILE A 72 -3.12 16.07 -12.27
N TYR A 73 -3.75 16.26 -11.10
CA TYR A 73 -3.53 17.44 -10.28
C TYR A 73 -2.15 17.41 -9.62
N MET A 74 -1.76 16.29 -9.02
CA MET A 74 -0.46 16.10 -8.37
C MET A 74 0.72 16.28 -9.35
N ASN A 75 0.52 16.01 -10.64
CA ASN A 75 1.52 16.28 -11.65
C ASN A 75 1.91 17.78 -11.73
N ARG A 76 1.10 18.72 -11.23
CA ARG A 76 1.49 20.14 -11.11
C ARG A 76 2.68 20.32 -10.16
N PHE A 77 2.64 19.61 -9.01
CA PHE A 77 3.76 19.57 -8.07
C PHE A 77 5.01 18.96 -8.72
N LEU A 78 4.87 17.77 -9.33
CA LEU A 78 6.00 17.08 -9.96
C LEU A 78 6.60 17.88 -11.13
N LYS A 79 5.76 18.56 -11.91
CA LYS A 79 6.21 19.47 -12.98
C LYS A 79 6.97 20.67 -12.40
N HIS A 80 6.45 21.28 -11.33
CA HIS A 80 7.11 22.42 -10.70
C HIS A 80 8.45 22.00 -10.07
N TRP A 81 8.52 20.83 -9.43
CA TRP A 81 9.77 20.24 -8.93
C TRP A 81 10.85 20.16 -10.04
N ARG A 82 10.47 19.64 -11.21
CA ARG A 82 11.39 19.48 -12.34
C ARG A 82 11.79 20.82 -12.95
N LEU A 83 10.84 21.72 -13.19
CA LEU A 83 11.10 23.01 -13.83
C LEU A 83 11.96 23.96 -12.98
N THR A 84 11.93 23.81 -11.67
CA THR A 84 12.72 24.63 -10.74
C THR A 84 14.02 23.95 -10.31
N ALA A 85 14.42 22.86 -10.98
CA ALA A 85 15.66 22.10 -10.70
C ALA A 85 15.84 21.73 -9.22
N ARG A 86 14.72 21.44 -8.51
CA ARG A 86 14.78 21.16 -7.07
C ARG A 86 15.42 19.81 -6.74
N GLY A 87 15.40 18.88 -7.69
CA GLY A 87 16.14 17.63 -7.57
C GLY A 87 17.63 17.87 -7.38
N GLU A 88 18.22 18.74 -8.17
CA GLU A 88 19.64 19.12 -8.10
C GLU A 88 19.93 19.96 -6.84
N ALA A 89 19.14 21.02 -6.63
CA ALA A 89 19.31 21.94 -5.49
C ALA A 89 19.27 21.23 -4.13
N PHE A 90 18.40 20.23 -3.98
CA PHE A 90 18.25 19.46 -2.73
C PHE A 90 18.96 18.11 -2.78
N ARG A 91 19.71 17.80 -3.85
CA ARG A 91 20.28 16.46 -4.09
C ARG A 91 19.25 15.38 -3.80
N ALA A 92 18.07 15.51 -4.41
CA ALA A 92 16.90 14.75 -4.01
C ALA A 92 16.13 14.19 -5.19
N HIS A 93 15.51 13.02 -4.95
CA HIS A 93 14.59 12.37 -5.86
C HIS A 93 13.20 12.26 -5.21
N VAL A 94 12.15 12.55 -5.98
CA VAL A 94 10.76 12.36 -5.56
C VAL A 94 10.25 11.04 -6.12
N VAL A 95 9.76 10.18 -5.24
CA VAL A 95 9.03 8.96 -5.59
C VAL A 95 7.60 9.13 -5.12
N SER A 96 6.64 9.11 -6.05
CA SER A 96 5.22 9.29 -5.72
C SER A 96 4.38 8.10 -6.20
N TYR A 97 3.40 7.74 -5.40
CA TYR A 97 2.40 6.73 -5.71
C TYR A 97 1.04 7.18 -5.15
N ALA A 98 0.12 7.50 -6.04
CA ALA A 98 -1.17 8.12 -5.69
C ALA A 98 -0.99 9.36 -4.79
N ASP A 99 -1.53 9.32 -3.57
CA ASP A 99 -1.45 10.37 -2.55
C ASP A 99 -0.21 10.28 -1.66
N ASP A 100 0.49 9.17 -1.69
CA ASP A 100 1.71 8.97 -0.92
C ASP A 100 2.95 9.32 -1.75
N PHE A 101 3.91 10.02 -1.16
CA PHE A 101 5.21 10.27 -1.79
C PHE A 101 6.34 10.36 -0.78
N VAL A 102 7.53 10.07 -1.25
CA VAL A 102 8.78 10.16 -0.50
C VAL A 102 9.77 11.03 -1.27
N ILE A 103 10.49 11.88 -0.57
CA ILE A 103 11.60 12.65 -1.10
C ILE A 103 12.88 12.10 -0.47
N LEU A 104 13.71 11.48 -1.29
CA LEU A 104 15.01 10.97 -0.89
C LEU A 104 16.04 12.07 -1.13
N SER A 105 16.61 12.62 -0.08
CA SER A 105 17.55 13.76 -0.16
C SER A 105 18.87 13.44 0.53
N SER A 106 19.97 13.93 -0.02
CA SER A 106 21.30 13.85 0.59
C SER A 106 21.66 15.20 1.23
N GLY A 107 21.35 15.33 2.53
CA GLY A 107 21.75 16.48 3.36
C GLY A 107 20.79 17.67 3.40
N HIS A 108 19.79 17.76 2.49
CA HIS A 108 18.88 18.91 2.35
C HIS A 108 17.41 18.56 2.60
N ALA A 109 17.14 17.58 3.47
CA ALA A 109 15.79 17.05 3.67
C ALA A 109 14.82 18.10 4.28
N ASN A 110 15.29 18.93 5.20
CA ASN A 110 14.47 19.96 5.84
C ASN A 110 14.10 21.10 4.86
N GLU A 111 15.06 21.54 4.03
CA GLU A 111 14.81 22.55 2.99
C GLU A 111 13.83 22.00 1.94
N ALA A 112 14.02 20.73 1.51
CA ALA A 112 13.10 20.06 0.61
C ALA A 112 11.69 19.94 1.19
N LEU A 113 11.55 19.65 2.49
CA LEU A 113 10.27 19.62 3.19
C LEU A 113 9.62 21.00 3.23
N ALA A 114 10.35 22.04 3.62
CA ALA A 114 9.83 23.41 3.72
C ALA A 114 9.35 23.91 2.34
N TRP A 115 10.14 23.69 1.29
CA TRP A 115 9.76 24.03 -0.06
C TRP A 115 8.52 23.26 -0.51
N THR A 116 8.46 21.95 -0.24
CA THR A 116 7.32 21.11 -0.59
C THR A 116 6.04 21.60 0.10
N LYS A 117 6.09 21.90 1.39
CA LYS A 117 4.95 22.48 2.14
C LYS A 117 4.46 23.78 1.47
N SER A 118 5.38 24.69 1.14
CA SER A 118 5.04 25.95 0.47
C SER A 118 4.35 25.73 -0.88
N VAL A 119 4.83 24.80 -1.69
CA VAL A 119 4.23 24.50 -3.00
C VAL A 119 2.88 23.84 -2.85
N MET A 120 2.73 22.88 -1.95
CA MET A 120 1.44 22.22 -1.69
C MET A 120 0.38 23.23 -1.23
N THR A 121 0.71 24.11 -0.32
CA THR A 121 -0.18 25.21 0.12
C THR A 121 -0.63 26.08 -1.07
N ARG A 122 0.30 26.47 -1.95
CA ARG A 122 -0.03 27.23 -3.19
C ARG A 122 -0.92 26.45 -4.15
N LEU A 123 -0.84 25.13 -4.14
CA LEU A 123 -1.72 24.25 -4.92
C LEU A 123 -3.06 23.97 -4.23
N GLY A 124 -3.31 24.50 -3.04
CA GLY A 124 -4.51 24.22 -2.25
C GLY A 124 -4.54 22.78 -1.70
N LEU A 125 -3.38 22.12 -1.63
CA LEU A 125 -3.26 20.77 -1.08
C LEU A 125 -2.78 20.82 0.37
N THR A 126 -3.43 20.03 1.22
CA THR A 126 -3.04 19.89 2.62
C THR A 126 -2.13 18.69 2.80
N ILE A 127 -0.96 18.90 3.39
CA ILE A 127 -0.07 17.80 3.80
C ILE A 127 -0.53 17.31 5.17
N ASN A 128 -0.65 16.00 5.32
CA ASN A 128 -0.93 15.39 6.61
C ASN A 128 0.34 15.46 7.47
N GLU A 129 0.38 16.40 8.41
CA GLU A 129 1.55 16.63 9.26
C GLU A 129 1.85 15.45 10.20
N VAL A 130 0.83 14.75 10.68
CA VAL A 130 1.01 13.57 11.55
C VAL A 130 1.73 12.43 10.81
N LYS A 131 1.50 12.29 9.49
CA LYS A 131 2.14 11.27 8.64
C LYS A 131 3.40 11.78 7.94
N THR A 132 3.76 13.06 8.11
CA THR A 132 4.91 13.68 7.45
C THR A 132 6.04 13.85 8.43
N SER A 133 7.18 13.22 8.16
CA SER A 133 8.38 13.32 9.00
C SER A 133 9.63 13.32 8.14
N VAL A 134 10.69 13.93 8.64
CA VAL A 134 12.05 13.77 8.12
C VAL A 134 12.73 12.69 8.94
N LYS A 135 13.36 11.73 8.28
CA LYS A 135 14.08 10.64 8.93
C LYS A 135 15.44 10.43 8.27
N ASP A 136 16.44 10.15 9.09
CA ASP A 136 17.71 9.67 8.59
C ASP A 136 17.62 8.16 8.34
N ALA A 137 17.56 7.77 7.07
CA ALA A 137 17.44 6.38 6.67
C ALA A 137 18.64 5.50 7.07
N ARG A 138 19.76 6.08 7.53
CA ARG A 138 20.92 5.34 8.04
C ARG A 138 20.73 4.86 9.47
N THR A 139 19.90 5.56 10.25
CA THR A 139 19.68 5.29 11.68
C THR A 139 18.24 4.92 11.98
N GLU A 140 17.29 5.38 11.19
CA GLU A 140 15.86 5.18 11.38
C GLU A 140 15.22 4.42 10.22
N SER A 141 14.09 3.77 10.52
CA SER A 141 13.27 3.12 9.50
C SER A 141 12.02 3.92 9.19
N PHE A 142 11.52 3.80 7.95
CA PHE A 142 10.24 4.34 7.53
C PHE A 142 9.48 3.35 6.65
N ASP A 143 8.15 3.41 6.72
CA ASP A 143 7.29 2.58 5.91
C ASP A 143 6.83 3.34 4.65
N PHE A 144 6.93 2.69 3.49
CA PHE A 144 6.41 3.19 2.23
C PHE A 144 5.93 2.03 1.35
N LEU A 145 4.71 2.12 0.83
CA LEU A 145 4.08 1.10 -0.01
C LEU A 145 4.14 -0.32 0.59
N GLY A 146 3.94 -0.43 1.88
CA GLY A 146 3.95 -1.72 2.57
C GLY A 146 5.33 -2.30 2.87
N TYR A 147 6.40 -1.67 2.41
CA TYR A 147 7.77 -2.00 2.79
C TYR A 147 8.25 -1.10 3.93
N THR A 148 9.12 -1.63 4.77
CA THR A 148 9.94 -0.87 5.71
C THR A 148 11.33 -0.71 5.11
N PHE A 149 11.76 0.54 4.92
CA PHE A 149 13.11 0.91 4.50
C PHE A 149 13.91 1.38 5.70
N GLY A 150 15.19 1.03 5.76
CA GLY A 150 16.05 1.43 6.87
C GLY A 150 17.35 0.64 6.96
N PRO A 151 18.09 0.77 8.08
CA PRO A 151 19.36 0.07 8.26
C PRO A 151 19.15 -1.42 8.41
N HIS A 152 19.80 -2.19 7.57
CA HIS A 152 19.87 -3.65 7.61
C HIS A 152 21.30 -4.10 7.83
N ARG A 153 21.49 -5.18 8.57
CA ARG A 153 22.81 -5.78 8.80
C ARG A 153 22.99 -6.99 7.90
N TYR A 154 24.05 -6.98 7.12
CA TYR A 154 24.40 -8.13 6.30
C TYR A 154 24.95 -9.27 7.15
N ARG A 155 24.44 -10.49 6.95
CA ARG A 155 24.72 -11.61 7.87
C ARG A 155 26.12 -12.20 7.75
N LYS A 156 26.78 -12.07 6.60
CA LYS A 156 28.09 -12.70 6.36
C LYS A 156 29.23 -11.95 7.01
N ASP A 157 29.26 -10.63 6.87
CA ASP A 157 30.35 -9.76 7.31
C ASP A 157 29.93 -8.68 8.32
N GLY A 158 28.63 -8.57 8.58
CA GLY A 158 28.09 -7.66 9.59
C GLY A 158 28.00 -6.20 9.18
N HIS A 159 28.32 -5.81 7.93
CA HIS A 159 28.19 -4.42 7.50
C HIS A 159 26.72 -3.97 7.44
N TRP A 160 26.52 -2.67 7.66
CA TRP A 160 25.19 -2.04 7.57
C TRP A 160 24.96 -1.51 6.16
N TYR A 161 23.73 -1.69 5.67
CA TYR A 161 23.29 -1.16 4.40
C TYR A 161 21.84 -0.68 4.48
N LEU A 162 21.45 0.22 3.59
CA LEU A 162 20.05 0.62 3.45
C LEU A 162 19.29 -0.49 2.71
N GLY A 163 18.40 -1.15 3.44
CA GLY A 163 17.63 -2.29 2.92
C GLY A 163 16.13 -2.01 2.92
N ALA A 164 15.40 -2.93 2.30
CA ALA A 164 13.95 -2.96 2.29
C ALA A 164 13.46 -4.33 2.75
N SER A 165 12.40 -4.36 3.55
CA SER A 165 11.72 -5.60 3.98
C SER A 165 10.21 -5.40 4.04
N PRO A 166 9.39 -6.46 3.93
CA PRO A 166 7.95 -6.35 4.17
C PRO A 166 7.68 -5.74 5.55
N SER A 167 6.82 -4.71 5.62
CA SER A 167 6.51 -4.04 6.88
C SER A 167 5.78 -4.97 7.84
N LYS A 168 5.93 -4.71 9.15
CA LYS A 168 5.20 -5.45 10.19
C LYS A 168 3.69 -5.41 9.95
N LYS A 169 3.18 -4.26 9.50
CA LYS A 169 1.76 -4.08 9.17
C LYS A 169 1.33 -4.99 8.02
N SER A 170 2.11 -5.06 6.94
CA SER A 170 1.80 -5.92 5.79
C SER A 170 1.83 -7.41 6.14
N VAL A 171 2.79 -7.83 6.97
CA VAL A 171 2.86 -9.20 7.50
C VAL A 171 1.63 -9.52 8.36
N GLN A 172 1.24 -8.58 9.24
CA GLN A 172 0.06 -8.78 10.11
C GLN A 172 -1.24 -8.83 9.32
N GLN A 173 -1.40 -7.99 8.31
CA GLN A 173 -2.57 -8.03 7.42
C GLN A 173 -2.71 -9.37 6.71
N LEU A 174 -1.61 -9.94 6.22
CA LEU A 174 -1.65 -11.27 5.61
C LEU A 174 -2.04 -12.33 6.64
N LYS A 175 -1.45 -12.29 7.85
CA LYS A 175 -1.81 -13.22 8.94
C LYS A 175 -3.29 -13.16 9.28
N THR A 176 -3.86 -11.96 9.36
CA THR A 176 -5.31 -11.77 9.59
C THR A 176 -6.12 -12.42 8.49
N LYS A 177 -5.82 -12.17 7.20
CA LYS A 177 -6.51 -12.79 6.07
C LYS A 177 -6.40 -14.32 6.05
N VAL A 178 -5.26 -14.88 6.44
CA VAL A 178 -5.08 -16.33 6.60
C VAL A 178 -5.99 -16.86 7.72
N GLY A 179 -6.07 -16.14 8.85
CA GLY A 179 -6.95 -16.49 9.94
C GLY A 179 -8.44 -16.46 9.56
N GLU A 180 -8.86 -15.42 8.84
CA GLU A 180 -10.23 -15.27 8.31
C GLU A 180 -10.62 -16.39 7.33
N LEU A 181 -9.68 -16.85 6.51
CA LEU A 181 -9.90 -17.95 5.59
C LEU A 181 -10.02 -19.30 6.32
N LEU A 182 -9.20 -19.53 7.35
CA LEU A 182 -9.07 -20.81 8.07
C LEU A 182 -9.91 -20.84 9.35
N VAL A 183 -11.07 -20.18 9.33
CA VAL A 183 -12.02 -20.24 10.46
C VAL A 183 -12.72 -21.59 10.54
N PRO A 184 -13.15 -22.03 11.75
CA PRO A 184 -13.87 -23.30 11.92
C PRO A 184 -15.15 -23.42 11.10
N GLY A 185 -15.82 -22.29 10.82
CA GLY A 185 -17.05 -22.24 10.04
C GLY A 185 -16.87 -22.38 8.51
N ASN A 186 -15.63 -22.39 8.00
CA ASN A 186 -15.39 -22.58 6.58
C ASN A 186 -15.63 -24.02 6.17
N GLN A 187 -16.75 -24.27 5.48
CA GLN A 187 -17.17 -25.61 5.00
C GLN A 187 -16.64 -25.98 3.61
N GLY A 188 -15.87 -25.11 2.97
CA GLY A 188 -15.27 -25.35 1.65
C GLY A 188 -14.44 -26.64 1.62
N THR A 189 -14.37 -27.35 0.49
CA THR A 189 -13.49 -28.53 0.37
C THR A 189 -12.03 -28.15 0.57
N TRP A 190 -11.19 -29.09 1.05
CA TRP A 190 -9.77 -28.78 1.26
C TRP A 190 -9.08 -28.24 -0.02
N PRO A 191 -9.26 -28.83 -1.21
CA PRO A 191 -8.70 -28.26 -2.42
C PRO A 191 -9.10 -26.80 -2.65
N THR A 192 -10.37 -26.46 -2.46
CA THR A 192 -10.86 -25.09 -2.63
C THR A 192 -10.22 -24.12 -1.63
N VAL A 193 -10.16 -24.49 -0.35
CA VAL A 193 -9.54 -23.68 0.72
C VAL A 193 -8.03 -23.52 0.48
N ARG A 194 -7.35 -24.61 0.13
CA ARG A 194 -5.92 -24.61 -0.23
C ARG A 194 -5.64 -23.65 -1.39
N ASP A 195 -6.44 -23.72 -2.46
CA ASP A 195 -6.22 -22.89 -3.64
C ASP A 195 -6.48 -21.40 -3.37
N GLN A 196 -7.44 -21.09 -2.50
CA GLN A 196 -7.65 -19.72 -2.02
C GLN A 196 -6.46 -19.25 -1.17
N LEU A 197 -5.97 -20.08 -0.25
CA LEU A 197 -4.81 -19.81 0.57
C LEU A 197 -3.56 -19.58 -0.29
N ASN A 198 -3.31 -20.47 -1.26
CA ASN A 198 -2.16 -20.38 -2.15
C ASN A 198 -2.21 -19.13 -3.03
N ARG A 199 -3.39 -18.73 -3.54
CA ARG A 199 -3.55 -17.46 -4.28
C ARG A 199 -3.20 -16.25 -3.40
N LEU A 200 -3.66 -16.25 -2.15
CA LEU A 200 -3.34 -15.20 -1.18
C LEU A 200 -1.83 -15.11 -0.90
N LEU A 201 -1.20 -16.24 -0.64
CA LEU A 201 0.23 -16.35 -0.35
C LEU A 201 1.08 -15.98 -1.58
N HIS A 202 0.70 -16.46 -2.77
CA HIS A 202 1.40 -16.16 -4.01
C HIS A 202 1.33 -14.68 -4.36
N GLY A 203 0.12 -14.08 -4.33
CA GLY A 203 -0.05 -12.66 -4.61
C GLY A 203 0.77 -11.78 -3.66
N TRP A 204 0.77 -12.11 -2.35
CA TRP A 204 1.56 -11.39 -1.38
C TRP A 204 3.08 -11.57 -1.61
N SER A 205 3.55 -12.78 -1.86
CA SER A 205 4.97 -13.04 -2.09
C SER A 205 5.48 -12.46 -3.40
N ALA A 206 4.67 -12.39 -4.43
CA ALA A 206 5.00 -11.73 -5.69
C ALA A 206 5.24 -10.22 -5.49
N TYR A 207 4.35 -9.55 -4.73
CA TYR A 207 4.52 -8.14 -4.39
C TYR A 207 5.75 -7.91 -3.50
N PHE A 208 5.96 -8.73 -2.46
CA PHE A 208 7.07 -8.63 -1.52
C PHE A 208 8.26 -9.50 -1.92
N SER A 209 8.58 -9.54 -3.21
CA SER A 209 9.70 -10.33 -3.75
C SER A 209 11.07 -9.65 -3.61
N TYR A 210 11.08 -8.34 -3.37
CA TYR A 210 12.29 -7.54 -3.28
C TYR A 210 12.86 -7.45 -1.85
N GLY A 211 14.16 -7.23 -1.73
CA GLY A 211 14.86 -6.95 -0.47
C GLY A 211 14.96 -8.13 0.50
N THR A 212 15.06 -7.80 1.79
CA THR A 212 15.31 -8.77 2.89
C THR A 212 13.98 -9.38 3.36
N ARG A 213 13.50 -10.40 2.66
CA ARG A 213 12.18 -11.01 2.87
C ARG A 213 12.16 -12.25 3.78
N LEU A 214 13.30 -12.90 4.01
CA LEU A 214 13.36 -14.23 4.67
C LEU A 214 12.75 -14.28 6.07
N SER A 215 12.92 -13.23 6.88
CA SER A 215 12.33 -13.17 8.23
C SER A 215 10.80 -13.08 8.19
N ALA A 216 10.27 -12.26 7.29
CA ALA A 216 8.84 -12.12 7.07
C ALA A 216 8.22 -13.42 6.52
N TYR A 217 8.87 -14.05 5.54
CA TYR A 217 8.45 -15.34 4.99
C TYR A 217 8.41 -16.43 6.04
N ARG A 218 9.46 -16.51 6.92
CA ARG A 218 9.45 -17.45 8.05
C ARG A 218 8.29 -17.21 9.00
N ALA A 219 8.01 -15.96 9.32
CA ALA A 219 6.93 -15.60 10.23
C ALA A 219 5.55 -15.97 9.66
N ILE A 220 5.38 -15.84 8.34
CA ILE A 220 4.15 -16.21 7.63
C ILE A 220 4.04 -17.74 7.52
N ASP A 221 5.10 -18.44 7.09
CA ASP A 221 5.10 -19.90 7.00
C ASP A 221 4.76 -20.57 8.35
N ASN A 222 5.28 -20.03 9.46
CA ASN A 222 4.94 -20.51 10.79
C ASN A 222 3.45 -20.31 11.10
N HIS A 223 2.95 -19.12 10.83
CA HIS A 223 1.54 -18.79 11.06
C HIS A 223 0.60 -19.64 10.19
N VAL A 224 0.91 -19.80 8.91
CA VAL A 224 0.16 -20.65 7.97
C VAL A 224 0.14 -22.09 8.45
N TYR A 225 1.30 -22.63 8.81
CA TYR A 225 1.40 -23.99 9.34
C TYR A 225 0.49 -24.22 10.55
N ASP A 226 0.55 -23.31 11.54
CA ASP A 226 -0.24 -23.46 12.76
C ASP A 226 -1.75 -23.35 12.47
N HIS A 227 -2.17 -22.42 11.62
CA HIS A 227 -3.58 -22.24 11.26
C HIS A 227 -4.12 -23.39 10.42
N VAL A 228 -3.39 -23.85 9.41
CA VAL A 228 -3.79 -25.02 8.60
C VAL A 228 -3.90 -26.27 9.47
N ARG A 229 -2.92 -26.50 10.33
CA ARG A 229 -2.94 -27.66 11.26
C ARG A 229 -4.18 -27.59 12.17
N HIS A 230 -4.43 -26.45 12.81
CA HIS A 230 -5.59 -26.29 13.69
C HIS A 230 -6.92 -26.44 12.94
N PHE A 231 -7.02 -25.89 11.74
CA PHE A 231 -8.17 -26.04 10.87
C PHE A 231 -8.47 -27.50 10.53
N LEU A 232 -7.45 -28.27 10.12
CA LEU A 232 -7.58 -29.67 9.75
C LEU A 232 -7.83 -30.59 10.97
N VAL A 233 -7.18 -30.33 12.10
CA VAL A 233 -7.41 -31.06 13.36
C VAL A 233 -8.88 -30.97 13.77
N ARG A 234 -9.47 -29.78 13.74
CA ARG A 234 -10.87 -29.56 14.07
C ARG A 234 -11.80 -30.23 13.05
N ARG A 235 -11.49 -30.08 11.78
CA ARG A 235 -12.30 -30.63 10.68
C ARG A 235 -12.36 -32.15 10.68
N HIS A 236 -11.22 -32.80 10.94
CA HIS A 236 -11.12 -34.26 10.98
C HIS A 236 -11.28 -34.84 12.40
N LYS A 237 -11.62 -34.00 13.38
CA LYS A 237 -11.83 -34.42 14.80
C LYS A 237 -10.63 -35.22 15.35
N VAL A 238 -9.40 -34.85 14.93
CA VAL A 238 -8.16 -35.53 15.37
C VAL A 238 -7.92 -35.22 16.84
N GLN A 239 -7.67 -36.26 17.64
CA GLN A 239 -7.35 -36.09 19.06
C GLN A 239 -5.94 -35.46 19.21
N GLY A 240 -5.82 -34.56 20.20
CA GLY A 240 -4.57 -33.87 20.51
C GLY A 240 -4.19 -32.74 19.53
N ARG A 241 -2.92 -32.37 19.52
CA ARG A 241 -2.42 -31.22 18.72
C ARG A 241 -2.28 -31.49 17.23
N GLY A 242 -2.43 -32.73 16.76
CA GLY A 242 -2.35 -33.12 15.36
C GLY A 242 -0.95 -32.97 14.71
N THR A 243 0.11 -32.79 15.50
CA THR A 243 1.47 -32.57 14.98
C THR A 243 2.04 -33.77 14.23
N ARG A 244 1.64 -34.99 14.60
CA ARG A 244 2.02 -36.23 13.89
C ARG A 244 1.28 -36.38 12.58
N CYS A 245 -0.06 -36.12 12.56
CA CYS A 245 -0.89 -36.25 11.37
C CYS A 245 -0.63 -35.13 10.35
N PHE A 246 -0.40 -33.91 10.84
CA PHE A 246 -0.19 -32.70 10.02
C PHE A 246 1.18 -32.10 10.34
N SER A 247 2.25 -32.86 10.03
CA SER A 247 3.63 -32.34 10.12
C SER A 247 3.85 -31.20 9.13
N ARG A 248 4.92 -30.42 9.33
CA ARG A 248 5.28 -29.33 8.38
C ARG A 248 5.49 -29.87 6.98
N GLU A 249 6.17 -30.99 6.86
CA GLU A 249 6.44 -31.63 5.59
C GLU A 249 5.13 -32.06 4.90
N HIS A 250 4.20 -32.63 5.68
CA HIS A 250 2.90 -33.01 5.14
C HIS A 250 2.06 -31.79 4.71
N VAL A 251 2.05 -30.70 5.49
CA VAL A 251 1.29 -29.48 5.15
C VAL A 251 1.82 -28.81 3.89
N PHE A 252 3.14 -28.59 3.80
CA PHE A 252 3.73 -27.90 2.66
C PHE A 252 4.06 -28.80 1.48
N GLY A 253 4.20 -30.09 1.68
CA GLY A 253 4.43 -31.08 0.63
C GLY A 253 3.15 -31.82 0.24
N GLY A 254 2.66 -32.73 1.11
CA GLY A 254 1.53 -33.61 0.81
C GLY A 254 0.20 -32.91 0.60
N LEU A 255 -0.11 -31.87 1.38
CA LEU A 255 -1.35 -31.10 1.27
C LEU A 255 -1.28 -29.95 0.25
N GLY A 256 -0.10 -29.67 -0.31
CA GLY A 256 0.07 -28.71 -1.41
C GLY A 256 -0.05 -27.23 -0.99
N VAL A 257 0.16 -26.91 0.29
CA VAL A 257 0.21 -25.51 0.75
C VAL A 257 1.51 -24.86 0.31
N LEU A 258 1.44 -23.65 -0.23
CA LEU A 258 2.61 -22.90 -0.71
C LEU A 258 3.56 -22.59 0.44
N HIS A 259 4.85 -22.95 0.28
CA HIS A 259 5.91 -22.67 1.24
C HIS A 259 6.72 -21.46 0.77
N LEU A 260 6.51 -20.30 1.35
CA LEU A 260 7.08 -19.02 0.86
C LEU A 260 8.62 -19.05 0.78
N ARG A 261 9.29 -19.67 1.73
CA ARG A 261 10.76 -19.77 1.72
C ARG A 261 11.32 -20.62 0.58
N ARG A 262 10.51 -21.47 -0.06
CA ARG A 262 10.89 -22.31 -1.22
C ARG A 262 10.45 -21.70 -2.55
N VAL A 263 9.70 -20.60 -2.53
CA VAL A 263 9.29 -19.92 -3.76
C VAL A 263 10.50 -19.21 -4.36
N HIS A 264 10.96 -19.71 -5.50
CA HIS A 264 11.92 -19.01 -6.34
C HIS A 264 11.12 -18.00 -7.18
N ILE A 265 11.04 -16.77 -6.70
CA ILE A 265 10.54 -15.65 -7.50
C ILE A 265 11.80 -15.07 -8.15
N GLY A 266 11.92 -15.21 -9.46
CA GLY A 266 12.96 -14.54 -10.25
C GLY A 266 12.91 -13.02 -10.00
N PRO A 267 13.99 -12.28 -10.33
CA PRO A 267 13.95 -10.84 -10.27
C PRO A 267 12.77 -10.34 -11.09
N PRO A 268 12.08 -9.26 -10.65
CA PRO A 268 11.03 -8.63 -11.45
C PRO A 268 11.62 -8.20 -12.81
N PRO A 269 10.82 -8.28 -13.88
CA PRO A 269 11.25 -7.86 -15.22
C PRO A 269 11.62 -6.38 -15.26
#